data_a6345e09f6d0d3c48932f5a97c8fd4ac
#
_entry.id   a6345e09f6d0d3c48932f5a97c8fd4ac
#
_cell.length_a   1.000
_cell.length_b   1.000
_cell.length_c   1.000
_cell.angle_alpha   90.00
_cell.angle_beta   90.00
_cell.angle_gamma   90.00
#
_symmetry.space_group_name_H-M   'P 1'
#
loop_
_entity.id
_entity.type
_entity.pdbx_description
1 polymer ?
#
loop_
_entity_poly.entity_id
_entity_poly.type
_entity_poly.pdbx_seq_one_letter_code
_entity_poly.pdbx_strand_id
1 'polypeptide(L)'
;MSRNRIQQTSLAPGVEIRPSRIDGLGCFATTAFKKGRKVAEYAGERIPRYEVARRLKYKRRIYICGIDSYWAIDGNSGGNGTQFINHSCEPNCYSKVVHGHILFFALRDIEPGEELLLDYGESYHSNRKRCSCGASSCRGRINA
;
A
#
# COMPACT_ATOMS: atom_id res chain seq x y z
N MET A 1 2.13 19.95 12.73
CA MET A 1 3.42 20.45 12.27
C MET A 1 4.46 19.37 12.31
N SER A 2 5.36 19.32 13.29
CA SER A 2 6.38 18.27 13.35
C SER A 2 5.81 16.86 13.43
N ARG A 3 4.70 16.65 14.11
CA ARG A 3 4.05 15.34 14.23
C ARG A 3 3.63 14.79 12.86
N ASN A 4 3.07 15.63 11.99
CA ASN A 4 2.64 15.21 10.65
C ASN A 4 3.85 14.81 9.78
N ARG A 5 4.96 15.52 9.92
CA ARG A 5 6.19 15.17 9.22
C ARG A 5 6.73 13.82 9.66
N ILE A 6 6.73 13.54 10.97
CA ILE A 6 7.18 12.26 11.50
C ILE A 6 6.33 11.10 10.97
N GLN A 7 5.01 11.30 10.92
CA GLN A 7 4.08 10.29 10.41
C GLN A 7 4.25 10.03 8.92
N GLN A 8 4.85 10.98 8.18
CA GLN A 8 5.07 10.87 6.73
C GLN A 8 6.46 10.36 6.38
N THR A 9 7.28 10.04 7.38
CA THR A 9 8.62 9.51 7.13
C THR A 9 8.57 8.01 7.00
N SER A 10 9.12 7.48 5.91
CA SER A 10 9.22 6.04 5.71
C SER A 10 10.26 5.43 6.64
N LEU A 11 9.90 4.29 7.26
CA LEU A 11 10.82 3.45 8.01
C LEU A 11 11.25 2.23 7.20
N ALA A 12 10.76 2.07 5.98
CA ALA A 12 11.14 0.97 5.09
C ALA A 12 12.41 1.34 4.32
N PRO A 13 13.49 0.52 4.40
CA PRO A 13 14.72 0.81 3.68
C PRO A 13 14.50 0.91 2.17
N GLY A 14 15.11 1.91 1.54
CA GLY A 14 15.01 2.11 0.10
C GLY A 14 13.70 2.71 -0.38
N VAL A 15 12.85 3.19 0.53
CA VAL A 15 11.54 3.76 0.22
C VAL A 15 11.42 5.12 0.88
N GLU A 16 10.92 6.11 0.12
CA GLU A 16 10.57 7.41 0.69
C GLU A 16 9.11 7.75 0.39
N ILE A 17 8.54 8.58 1.24
CA ILE A 17 7.15 9.04 1.09
C ILE A 17 7.18 10.43 0.46
N ARG A 18 6.42 10.60 -0.62
CA ARG A 18 6.28 11.87 -1.34
C ARG A 18 4.84 12.05 -1.81
N PRO A 19 4.44 13.29 -2.14
CA PRO A 19 3.16 13.49 -2.81
C PRO A 19 3.08 12.68 -4.11
N SER A 20 1.94 12.04 -4.32
CA SER A 20 1.70 11.19 -5.48
C SER A 20 0.75 11.88 -6.46
N ARG A 21 0.94 11.65 -7.75
CA ARG A 21 -0.01 12.09 -8.78
C ARG A 21 -1.29 11.27 -8.78
N ILE A 22 -1.23 10.05 -8.21
CA ILE A 22 -2.36 9.14 -8.21
C ILE A 22 -3.32 9.51 -7.09
N ASP A 23 -2.84 9.58 -5.85
CA ASP A 23 -3.67 9.92 -4.71
C ASP A 23 -2.79 10.29 -3.50
N GLY A 24 -3.02 11.46 -2.94
CA GLY A 24 -2.38 11.92 -1.71
C GLY A 24 -0.88 11.71 -1.66
N LEU A 25 -0.43 10.92 -0.70
CA LEU A 25 0.96 10.50 -0.57
C LEU A 25 1.18 9.17 -1.29
N GLY A 26 2.40 8.90 -1.68
CA GLY A 26 2.82 7.64 -2.26
C GLY A 26 4.19 7.23 -1.76
N CYS A 27 4.58 6.01 -2.05
CA CYS A 27 5.89 5.47 -1.75
C CYS A 27 6.72 5.40 -3.01
N PHE A 28 7.96 5.89 -2.93
CA PHE A 28 8.87 5.99 -4.07
C PHE A 28 10.17 5.27 -3.76
N ALA A 29 10.70 4.55 -4.74
CA ALA A 29 11.98 3.88 -4.59
C ALA A 29 13.11 4.92 -4.50
N THR A 30 14.02 4.77 -3.54
CA THR A 30 15.24 5.56 -3.45
C THR A 30 16.45 4.77 -3.94
N THR A 31 16.26 3.47 -4.17
CA THR A 31 17.28 2.56 -4.69
C THR A 31 16.64 1.68 -5.76
N ALA A 32 17.46 0.98 -6.53
CA ALA A 32 16.98 0.02 -7.51
C ALA A 32 16.52 -1.26 -6.82
N PHE A 33 15.40 -1.83 -7.28
CA PHE A 33 14.96 -3.15 -6.86
C PHE A 33 14.89 -4.05 -8.09
N LYS A 34 15.58 -5.17 -8.04
CA LYS A 34 15.55 -6.14 -9.13
C LYS A 34 14.28 -6.98 -9.10
N LYS A 35 13.80 -7.35 -10.26
CA LYS A 35 12.63 -8.23 -10.40
C LYS A 35 12.73 -9.43 -9.47
N GLY A 36 11.65 -9.71 -8.74
CA GLY A 36 11.54 -10.84 -7.82
C GLY A 36 12.11 -10.58 -6.43
N ARG A 37 12.78 -9.46 -6.20
CA ARG A 37 13.33 -9.14 -4.88
C ARG A 37 12.28 -8.51 -3.99
N LYS A 38 12.43 -8.73 -2.69
CA LYS A 38 11.60 -8.10 -1.67
C LYS A 38 11.85 -6.59 -1.67
N VAL A 39 10.75 -5.83 -1.70
CA VAL A 39 10.79 -4.37 -1.67
C VAL A 39 10.57 -3.85 -0.25
N ALA A 40 9.54 -4.37 0.43
CA ALA A 40 9.16 -3.91 1.76
C ALA A 40 8.17 -4.88 2.40
N GLU A 41 7.82 -4.60 3.65
CA GLU A 41 6.74 -5.29 4.36
C GLU A 41 5.66 -4.29 4.72
N TYR A 42 4.38 -4.68 4.56
CA TYR A 42 3.26 -3.87 5.02
C TYR A 42 3.16 -3.97 6.53
N ALA A 43 3.53 -2.92 7.23
CA ALA A 43 3.56 -2.90 8.68
C ALA A 43 2.33 -2.20 9.26
N GLY A 44 1.92 -2.63 10.43
CA GLY A 44 0.81 -2.04 11.14
C GLY A 44 0.35 -2.92 12.29
N GLU A 45 -0.73 -2.50 12.93
CA GLU A 45 -1.32 -3.25 14.02
C GLU A 45 -2.11 -4.44 13.48
N ARG A 46 -1.86 -5.62 14.01
CA ARG A 46 -2.63 -6.81 13.69
C ARG A 46 -3.97 -6.75 14.41
N ILE A 47 -5.05 -6.81 13.66
CA ILE A 47 -6.41 -6.75 14.19
C ILE A 47 -7.25 -7.90 13.64
N PRO A 48 -8.25 -8.38 14.42
CA PRO A 48 -9.22 -9.32 13.85
C PRO A 48 -10.10 -8.61 12.82
N ARG A 49 -10.52 -9.35 11.79
CA ARG A 49 -11.35 -8.76 10.73
C ARG A 49 -12.67 -8.19 11.22
N TYR A 50 -13.22 -8.73 12.30
CA TYR A 50 -14.47 -8.19 12.85
C TYR A 50 -14.32 -6.76 13.38
N GLU A 51 -13.08 -6.28 13.62
CA GLU A 51 -12.82 -4.90 14.03
C GLU A 51 -12.74 -3.92 12.86
N VAL A 52 -12.59 -4.41 11.64
CA VAL A 52 -12.32 -3.56 10.48
C VAL A 52 -13.42 -2.53 10.26
N ALA A 53 -14.68 -2.96 10.29
CA ALA A 53 -15.82 -2.06 10.07
C ALA A 53 -15.84 -0.92 11.10
N ARG A 54 -15.54 -1.22 12.35
CA ARG A 54 -15.49 -0.21 13.42
C ARG A 54 -14.40 0.83 13.14
N ARG A 55 -13.22 0.38 12.72
CA ARG A 55 -12.10 1.28 12.45
C ARG A 55 -12.31 2.12 11.21
N LEU A 56 -13.05 1.62 10.23
CA LEU A 56 -13.31 2.33 8.97
C LEU A 56 -14.46 3.32 9.06
N LYS A 57 -15.28 3.27 10.10
CA LYS A 57 -16.54 4.01 10.19
C LYS A 57 -16.40 5.51 9.90
N TYR A 58 -15.30 6.13 10.33
CA TYR A 58 -15.07 7.57 10.15
C TYR A 58 -13.79 7.87 9.36
N LYS A 59 -13.24 6.88 8.64
CA LYS A 59 -11.99 7.05 7.92
C LYS A 59 -12.24 7.38 6.46
N ARG A 60 -11.56 8.41 5.96
CA ARG A 60 -11.59 8.79 4.54
C ARG A 60 -10.66 7.90 3.71
N ARG A 61 -9.52 7.52 4.28
CA ARG A 61 -8.51 6.70 3.61
C ARG A 61 -8.40 5.36 4.32
N ILE A 62 -8.23 4.34 3.53
CA ILE A 62 -8.21 2.96 4.03
C ILE A 62 -6.79 2.43 3.95
N TYR A 63 -6.24 2.08 5.12
CA TYR A 63 -4.90 1.53 5.27
C TYR A 63 -4.93 0.15 5.89
N ILE A 64 -6.00 -0.60 5.65
CA ILE A 64 -6.19 -1.93 6.23
C ILE A 64 -6.09 -2.97 5.14
N CYS A 65 -5.22 -3.97 5.34
CA CYS A 65 -5.04 -5.10 4.43
C CYS A 65 -5.33 -6.41 5.14
N GLY A 66 -6.11 -7.27 4.51
CA GLY A 66 -6.38 -8.60 5.03
C GLY A 66 -5.18 -9.53 4.90
N ILE A 67 -4.95 -10.34 5.92
CA ILE A 67 -3.91 -11.38 5.91
C ILE A 67 -4.52 -12.74 5.53
N ASP A 68 -5.59 -13.11 6.22
CA ASP A 68 -6.29 -14.37 6.03
C ASP A 68 -7.77 -14.18 6.39
N SER A 69 -8.50 -15.26 6.63
CA SER A 69 -9.93 -15.18 6.93
C SER A 69 -10.24 -14.52 8.28
N TYR A 70 -9.26 -14.45 9.18
CA TYR A 70 -9.46 -13.91 10.54
C TYR A 70 -8.71 -12.60 10.79
N TRP A 71 -7.50 -12.45 10.26
CA TRP A 71 -6.60 -11.35 10.60
C TRP A 71 -6.49 -10.32 9.49
N ALA A 72 -6.27 -9.07 9.88
CA ALA A 72 -5.92 -7.96 9.01
C ALA A 72 -4.84 -7.11 9.69
N ILE A 73 -4.19 -6.25 8.90
CA ILE A 73 -3.22 -5.27 9.41
C ILE A 73 -3.75 -3.88 9.12
N ASP A 74 -3.80 -3.06 10.18
CA ASP A 74 -4.15 -1.65 10.08
C ASP A 74 -2.88 -0.81 10.03
N GLY A 75 -2.50 -0.35 8.85
CA GLY A 75 -1.31 0.48 8.65
C GLY A 75 -1.44 1.89 9.22
N ASN A 76 -2.65 2.29 9.66
CA ASN A 76 -2.85 3.58 10.29
C ASN A 76 -2.28 3.61 11.72
N SER A 77 -1.97 2.46 12.28
CA SER A 77 -1.42 2.31 13.62
C SER A 77 -0.16 1.46 13.55
N GLY A 78 0.99 2.03 13.89
CA GLY A 78 2.26 1.31 13.85
C GLY A 78 2.80 1.03 12.44
N GLY A 79 2.35 1.79 11.45
CA GLY A 79 2.82 1.63 10.08
C GLY A 79 4.25 2.13 9.88
N ASN A 80 4.89 1.64 8.81
CA ASN A 80 6.26 2.02 8.44
C ASN A 80 6.32 2.90 7.19
N GLY A 81 5.19 3.41 6.72
CA GLY A 81 5.09 4.21 5.50
C GLY A 81 4.51 3.44 4.31
N THR A 82 4.58 2.11 4.32
CA THR A 82 4.06 1.30 3.20
C THR A 82 2.54 1.38 3.05
N GLN A 83 1.84 1.86 4.08
CA GLN A 83 0.40 2.10 3.97
C GLN A 83 0.06 3.15 2.92
N PHE A 84 1.03 3.95 2.48
CA PHE A 84 0.84 4.96 1.43
C PHE A 84 1.10 4.44 0.02
N ILE A 85 1.43 3.15 -0.16
CA ILE A 85 1.55 2.57 -1.50
C ILE A 85 0.20 2.63 -2.19
N ASN A 86 0.17 3.30 -3.35
CA ASN A 86 -1.05 3.50 -4.10
C ASN A 86 -1.37 2.30 -5.00
N HIS A 87 -2.66 2.21 -5.37
CA HIS A 87 -3.13 1.23 -6.33
C HIS A 87 -2.78 1.66 -7.75
N SER A 88 -2.41 0.71 -8.58
CA SER A 88 -2.41 0.85 -10.04
C SER A 88 -2.92 -0.42 -10.69
N CYS A 89 -3.63 -0.25 -11.80
CA CYS A 89 -4.03 -1.38 -12.65
C CYS A 89 -2.85 -1.94 -13.46
N GLU A 90 -1.73 -1.20 -13.50
CA GLU A 90 -0.44 -1.66 -14.05
C GLU A 90 0.64 -1.52 -12.97
N PRO A 91 0.66 -2.43 -11.97
CA PRO A 91 1.57 -2.29 -10.84
C PRO A 91 3.00 -2.69 -11.19
N ASN A 92 3.95 -2.23 -10.37
CA ASN A 92 5.33 -2.70 -10.43
C ASN A 92 5.71 -3.58 -9.24
N CYS A 93 4.78 -3.78 -8.30
CA CYS A 93 4.95 -4.67 -7.16
C CYS A 93 3.77 -5.62 -7.04
N TYR A 94 3.99 -6.72 -6.36
CA TYR A 94 2.92 -7.62 -5.91
C TYR A 94 3.12 -7.96 -4.44
N SER A 95 2.03 -8.35 -3.78
CA SER A 95 2.08 -8.74 -2.38
C SER A 95 1.95 -10.24 -2.23
N LYS A 96 2.55 -10.77 -1.16
CA LYS A 96 2.46 -12.17 -0.78
C LYS A 96 2.40 -12.26 0.73
N VAL A 97 1.48 -13.07 1.25
CA VAL A 97 1.41 -13.34 2.68
C VAL A 97 2.32 -14.52 2.99
N VAL A 98 3.28 -14.31 3.89
CA VAL A 98 4.24 -15.33 4.31
C VAL A 98 4.24 -15.36 5.84
N HIS A 99 3.81 -16.46 6.43
CA HIS A 99 3.73 -16.62 7.89
C HIS A 99 3.05 -15.47 8.61
N GLY A 100 1.93 -14.98 8.05
CA GLY A 100 1.16 -13.88 8.62
C GLY A 100 1.73 -12.49 8.36
N HIS A 101 2.78 -12.38 7.56
CA HIS A 101 3.38 -11.11 7.15
C HIS A 101 3.00 -10.81 5.71
N ILE A 102 2.67 -9.55 5.43
CA ILE A 102 2.37 -9.09 4.07
C ILE A 102 3.65 -8.50 3.49
N LEU A 103 4.24 -9.20 2.52
CA LEU A 103 5.49 -8.81 1.89
C LEU A 103 5.24 -8.32 0.48
N PHE A 104 5.98 -7.30 0.06
CA PHE A 104 5.93 -6.76 -1.30
C PHE A 104 7.19 -7.14 -2.06
N PHE A 105 7.00 -7.56 -3.31
CA PHE A 105 8.08 -7.98 -4.21
C PHE A 105 7.98 -7.22 -5.53
N ALA A 106 9.12 -6.99 -6.17
CA ALA A 106 9.15 -6.33 -7.46
C ALA A 106 8.67 -7.26 -8.57
N LEU A 107 7.69 -6.80 -9.36
CA LEU A 107 7.21 -7.51 -10.55
C LEU A 107 8.18 -7.40 -11.72
N ARG A 108 8.95 -6.31 -11.75
CA ARG A 108 9.98 -6.01 -12.74
C ARG A 108 11.09 -5.26 -12.05
N ASP A 109 12.16 -4.95 -12.78
CA ASP A 109 13.18 -4.04 -12.25
C ASP A 109 12.55 -2.67 -11.98
N ILE A 110 12.83 -2.10 -10.82
CA ILE A 110 12.32 -0.79 -10.39
C ILE A 110 13.54 0.12 -10.20
N GLU A 111 13.48 1.29 -10.82
CA GLU A 111 14.56 2.27 -10.73
C GLU A 111 14.32 3.29 -9.63
N PRO A 112 15.39 3.90 -9.07
CA PRO A 112 15.20 4.99 -8.11
C PRO A 112 14.31 6.09 -8.71
N GLY A 113 13.42 6.63 -7.89
CA GLY A 113 12.47 7.66 -8.30
C GLY A 113 11.13 7.14 -8.79
N GLU A 114 11.00 5.85 -9.09
CA GLU A 114 9.71 5.28 -9.48
C GLU A 114 8.77 5.17 -8.26
N GLU A 115 7.50 5.45 -8.47
CA GLU A 115 6.49 5.19 -7.47
C GLU A 115 6.23 3.69 -7.36
N LEU A 116 6.16 3.17 -6.14
CA LEU A 116 5.82 1.78 -5.86
C LEU A 116 4.31 1.63 -5.92
N LEU A 117 3.83 0.68 -6.70
CA LEU A 117 2.40 0.53 -6.99
C LEU A 117 2.00 -0.94 -6.89
N LEU A 118 0.82 -1.16 -6.31
CA LEU A 118 0.22 -2.48 -6.17
C LEU A 118 -1.14 -2.50 -6.85
N ASP A 119 -1.52 -3.65 -7.40
CA ASP A 119 -2.92 -3.89 -7.68
C ASP A 119 -3.56 -4.35 -6.36
N TYR A 120 -4.47 -3.54 -5.84
CA TYR A 120 -5.14 -3.88 -4.58
C TYR A 120 -6.03 -5.12 -4.69
N GLY A 121 -6.42 -5.49 -5.91
CA GLY A 121 -7.35 -6.60 -6.12
C GLY A 121 -8.66 -6.32 -5.40
N GLU A 122 -9.07 -7.23 -4.50
CA GLU A 122 -10.19 -7.00 -3.61
C GLU A 122 -9.68 -6.33 -2.34
N SER A 123 -10.23 -5.19 -2.01
CA SER A 123 -9.81 -4.39 -0.86
C SER A 123 -11.04 -3.96 -0.06
N TYR A 124 -10.81 -3.30 1.08
CA TYR A 124 -11.89 -2.72 1.89
C TYR A 124 -12.47 -1.44 1.30
N HIS A 125 -11.97 -0.98 0.15
CA HIS A 125 -12.58 0.13 -0.57
C HIS A 125 -13.93 -0.27 -1.13
N SER A 126 -14.80 0.72 -1.34
CA SER A 126 -16.06 0.50 -2.05
C SER A 126 -15.77 -0.08 -3.44
N ASN A 127 -16.59 -1.05 -3.89
CA ASN A 127 -16.49 -1.59 -5.24
C ASN A 127 -16.69 -0.52 -6.32
N ARG A 128 -17.23 0.66 -5.94
CA ARG A 128 -17.43 1.79 -6.84
C ARG A 128 -16.30 2.81 -6.77
N LYS A 129 -15.32 2.63 -5.91
CA LYS A 129 -14.20 3.55 -5.76
C LYS A 129 -13.44 3.65 -7.08
N ARG A 130 -13.38 4.86 -7.65
CA ARG A 130 -12.70 5.12 -8.92
C ARG A 130 -11.20 4.99 -8.76
N CYS A 131 -10.54 4.54 -9.82
CA CYS A 131 -9.09 4.47 -9.91
C CYS A 131 -8.56 5.69 -10.63
N SER A 132 -7.49 6.26 -10.12
CA SER A 132 -6.78 7.40 -10.69
C SER A 132 -5.35 7.05 -11.10
N CYS A 133 -5.08 5.75 -11.37
CA CYS A 133 -3.70 5.31 -11.61
C CYS A 133 -3.09 5.87 -12.90
N GLY A 134 -3.93 6.27 -13.87
CA GLY A 134 -3.45 6.83 -15.14
C GLY A 134 -2.90 5.81 -16.12
N ALA A 135 -2.96 4.51 -15.80
CA ALA A 135 -2.48 3.47 -16.69
C ALA A 135 -3.38 3.34 -17.92
N SER A 136 -2.79 2.96 -19.06
CA SER A 136 -3.55 2.76 -20.29
C SER A 136 -4.56 1.63 -20.17
N SER A 137 -4.26 0.61 -19.37
CA SER A 137 -5.14 -0.54 -19.11
C SER A 137 -5.97 -0.37 -17.85
N CYS A 138 -6.13 0.87 -17.35
CA CYS A 138 -6.87 1.13 -16.12
C CYS A 138 -8.31 0.61 -16.24
N ARG A 139 -8.72 -0.21 -15.26
CA ARG A 139 -10.08 -0.77 -15.25
C ARG A 139 -11.14 0.20 -14.70
N GLY A 140 -10.74 1.41 -14.32
CA GLY A 140 -11.62 2.48 -13.89
C GLY A 140 -12.01 2.46 -12.42
N ARG A 141 -11.73 1.37 -11.72
CA ARG A 141 -12.03 1.22 -10.29
C ARG A 141 -10.89 0.47 -9.59
N ILE A 142 -10.78 0.68 -8.27
CA ILE A 142 -9.70 0.09 -7.48
C ILE A 142 -9.91 -1.42 -7.31
N ASN A 143 -11.09 -1.83 -6.89
CA ASN A 143 -11.36 -3.25 -6.71
C ASN A 143 -11.56 -3.95 -8.06
N ALA A 144 -11.08 -5.16 -8.10
CA ALA A 144 -11.19 -6.00 -9.29
C ALA A 144 -12.64 -6.44 -9.58
#